data_0cd92359ac1fe7996b26a8357c5e2681
#
_entry.id   0cd92359ac1fe7996b26a8357c5e2681
#
_cell.length_a   1.000
_cell.length_b   1.000
_cell.length_c   1.000
_cell.angle_alpha   90.00
_cell.angle_beta   90.00
_cell.angle_gamma   90.00
#
_symmetry.space_group_name_H-M   'P 1'
#
loop_
_entity.id
_entity.type
_entity.pdbx_description
1 polymer ?
#
loop_
_entity_poly.entity_id
_entity_poly.type
_entity_poly.pdbx_seq_one_letter_code
_entity_poly.pdbx_strand_id
1 'polypeptide(L)'
;MLSRFFASRNLHCDDGVVYIPQFLDKPHEYLSWKDVEICLTRDDLYWELIKNDGNKRQLPEYKPFWSPVPCQDKNIIFNHITGGESFVITGYSKIKRKTQDLCIEIERSLDVSADIHVYGARTKSPSFKTHCDHFSNFIIQCVGETPWKVYKNKQTSLLRCNNDKPINYDIMEVDWEGILKPGDLLYIPDRAYHCALPDETRLSMSIPCVPTVLNPEFYDRRNYKIQTDN
;
A
#
# COMPACT_ATOMS: atom_id res chain seq x y z
N MET A 1 -9.22 -1.62 -19.38
CA MET A 1 -8.88 -0.18 -19.13
C MET A 1 -7.44 -0.06 -18.66
N LEU A 2 -7.02 -0.81 -17.66
CA LEU A 2 -5.64 -0.89 -17.17
C LEU A 2 -4.64 -1.26 -18.26
N SER A 3 -4.92 -2.27 -19.09
CA SER A 3 -4.01 -2.71 -20.16
C SER A 3 -3.66 -1.61 -21.16
N ARG A 4 -4.59 -0.71 -21.49
CA ARG A 4 -4.30 0.44 -22.36
C ARG A 4 -3.47 1.52 -21.66
N PHE A 5 -3.73 1.73 -20.37
CA PHE A 5 -2.99 2.67 -19.53
C PHE A 5 -1.54 2.20 -19.34
N PHE A 6 -1.36 0.93 -19.02
CA PHE A 6 -0.04 0.35 -18.78
C PHE A 6 0.76 0.12 -20.06
N ALA A 7 0.12 -0.25 -21.18
CA ALA A 7 0.81 -0.40 -22.47
C ALA A 7 1.38 0.90 -23.03
N SER A 8 0.88 2.05 -22.58
CA SER A 8 1.38 3.37 -22.99
C SER A 8 2.51 3.91 -22.11
N ARG A 9 2.81 3.25 -20.98
CA ARG A 9 3.81 3.70 -20.01
C ARG A 9 4.68 2.52 -19.57
N ASN A 10 5.96 2.71 -19.67
CA ASN A 10 6.93 1.80 -19.07
C ASN A 10 7.03 2.14 -17.57
N LEU A 11 6.07 1.68 -16.77
CA LEU A 11 5.98 1.99 -15.32
C LEU A 11 7.18 1.50 -14.51
N HIS A 12 8.11 0.79 -15.15
CA HIS A 12 9.33 0.33 -14.51
C HIS A 12 10.49 1.33 -14.61
N CYS A 13 10.38 2.38 -15.42
CA CYS A 13 11.44 3.34 -15.64
C CYS A 13 10.96 4.74 -15.27
N ASP A 14 11.38 5.24 -14.12
CA ASP A 14 11.41 6.65 -13.71
C ASP A 14 10.18 7.53 -13.99
N ASP A 15 9.04 6.93 -14.36
CA ASP A 15 7.80 7.67 -14.39
C ASP A 15 7.48 8.12 -12.97
N GLY A 16 7.34 9.42 -12.77
CA GLY A 16 6.95 10.02 -11.50
C GLY A 16 5.61 9.49 -11.01
N VAL A 17 5.09 10.12 -10.00
CA VAL A 17 3.75 9.82 -9.47
C VAL A 17 2.69 9.97 -10.56
N VAL A 18 1.73 9.05 -10.58
CA VAL A 18 0.58 9.11 -11.49
C VAL A 18 -0.71 9.10 -10.69
N TYR A 19 -1.52 10.13 -10.87
CA TYR A 19 -2.84 10.24 -10.28
C TYR A 19 -3.93 10.10 -11.36
N ILE A 20 -4.92 9.25 -11.11
CA ILE A 20 -6.05 9.02 -12.01
C ILE A 20 -7.34 9.16 -11.19
N PRO A 21 -8.09 10.25 -11.38
CA PRO A 21 -9.38 10.41 -10.73
C PRO A 21 -10.40 9.42 -11.33
N GLN A 22 -11.29 8.91 -10.49
CA GLN A 22 -12.39 8.02 -10.86
C GLN A 22 -11.95 6.80 -11.72
N PHE A 23 -10.81 6.21 -11.36
CA PHE A 23 -10.31 4.99 -11.98
C PHE A 23 -11.29 3.81 -11.84
N LEU A 24 -11.95 3.70 -10.67
CA LEU A 24 -13.03 2.74 -10.42
C LEU A 24 -14.37 3.49 -10.27
N ASP A 25 -15.35 3.15 -11.10
CA ASP A 25 -16.70 3.73 -11.00
C ASP A 25 -17.43 3.32 -9.71
N LYS A 26 -17.17 2.10 -9.23
CA LYS A 26 -17.85 1.49 -8.08
C LYS A 26 -16.84 0.87 -7.11
N PRO A 27 -16.02 1.67 -6.41
CA PRO A 27 -14.96 1.16 -5.54
C PRO A 27 -15.49 0.29 -4.39
N HIS A 28 -16.71 0.53 -3.89
CA HIS A 28 -17.35 -0.27 -2.84
C HIS A 28 -17.62 -1.73 -3.26
N GLU A 29 -17.66 -2.03 -4.55
CA GLU A 29 -17.77 -3.41 -5.03
C GLU A 29 -16.44 -4.18 -4.90
N TYR A 30 -15.32 -3.48 -4.79
CA TYR A 30 -13.99 -4.04 -4.55
C TYR A 30 -13.70 -4.16 -3.06
N LEU A 31 -13.98 -3.12 -2.28
CA LEU A 31 -13.69 -3.07 -0.85
C LEU A 31 -14.74 -2.21 -0.13
N SER A 32 -15.31 -2.76 0.93
CA SER A 32 -16.28 -2.12 1.83
C SER A 32 -16.04 -2.56 3.27
N TRP A 33 -16.67 -1.92 4.25
CA TRP A 33 -16.60 -2.33 5.65
C TRP A 33 -17.16 -3.73 5.89
N LYS A 34 -18.18 -4.16 5.12
CA LYS A 34 -18.70 -5.53 5.15
C LYS A 34 -17.62 -6.56 4.78
N ASP A 35 -16.74 -6.22 3.86
CA ASP A 35 -15.64 -7.10 3.47
C ASP A 35 -14.59 -7.21 4.58
N VAL A 36 -14.34 -6.13 5.32
CA VAL A 36 -13.48 -6.17 6.51
C VAL A 36 -14.05 -7.08 7.59
N GLU A 37 -15.37 -7.05 7.80
CA GLU A 37 -16.06 -8.00 8.70
C GLU A 37 -15.87 -9.45 8.26
N ILE A 38 -15.98 -9.74 6.96
CA ILE A 38 -15.68 -11.06 6.41
C ILE A 38 -14.22 -11.46 6.67
N CYS A 39 -13.27 -10.53 6.50
CA CYS A 39 -11.85 -10.80 6.77
C CYS A 39 -11.59 -11.18 8.24
N LEU A 40 -12.34 -10.66 9.20
CA LEU A 40 -12.25 -11.05 10.61
C LEU A 40 -12.64 -12.52 10.87
N THR A 41 -13.40 -13.14 9.98
CA THR A 41 -13.78 -14.56 10.12
C THR A 41 -12.77 -15.53 9.49
N ARG A 42 -11.65 -15.03 8.91
CA ARG A 42 -10.69 -15.83 8.16
C ARG A 42 -9.33 -15.90 8.86
N ASP A 43 -8.75 -17.09 8.88
CA ASP A 43 -7.44 -17.36 9.48
C ASP A 43 -6.29 -17.37 8.46
N ASP A 44 -6.60 -17.25 7.18
CA ASP A 44 -5.62 -17.20 6.08
C ASP A 44 -5.24 -15.78 5.67
N LEU A 45 -5.64 -14.78 6.44
CA LEU A 45 -5.29 -13.38 6.29
C LEU A 45 -4.41 -12.92 7.44
N TYR A 46 -3.41 -12.11 7.11
CA TYR A 46 -2.52 -11.53 8.12
C TYR A 46 -2.92 -10.09 8.40
N TRP A 47 -2.98 -9.73 9.70
CA TRP A 47 -3.36 -8.43 10.18
C TRP A 47 -2.20 -7.71 10.85
N GLU A 48 -2.03 -6.45 10.55
CA GLU A 48 -1.20 -5.53 11.31
C GLU A 48 -2.08 -4.43 11.88
N LEU A 49 -1.80 -4.04 13.12
CA LEU A 49 -2.43 -2.88 13.77
C LEU A 49 -1.43 -1.76 13.93
N ILE A 50 -1.88 -0.53 13.76
CA ILE A 50 -1.06 0.67 13.86
C ILE A 50 -1.60 1.52 15.00
N LYS A 51 -0.76 1.72 16.00
CA LYS A 51 -1.07 2.56 17.15
C LYS A 51 -1.16 4.04 16.77
N ASN A 52 -1.72 4.84 17.66
CA ASN A 52 -1.85 6.30 17.47
C ASN A 52 -0.50 7.03 17.33
N ASP A 53 0.61 6.41 17.68
CA ASP A 53 1.97 6.93 17.47
C ASP A 53 2.55 6.59 16.10
N GLY A 54 1.79 5.89 15.25
CA GLY A 54 2.21 5.43 13.91
C GLY A 54 3.09 4.19 13.92
N ASN A 55 3.31 3.57 15.07
CA ASN A 55 4.10 2.34 15.19
C ASN A 55 3.21 1.10 15.10
N LYS A 56 3.76 0.00 14.60
CA LYS A 56 3.07 -1.30 14.58
C LYS A 56 2.82 -1.79 16.02
N ARG A 57 1.64 -2.39 16.22
CA ARG A 57 1.32 -3.11 17.46
C ARG A 57 1.75 -4.56 17.30
N GLN A 58 2.46 -5.06 18.29
CA GLN A 58 2.73 -6.50 18.41
C GLN A 58 1.44 -7.22 18.78
N LEU A 59 1.02 -8.14 17.90
CA LEU A 59 -0.12 -9.03 18.17
C LEU A 59 0.39 -10.39 18.66
N PRO A 60 -0.30 -11.01 19.61
CA PRO A 60 -0.03 -12.41 19.95
C PRO A 60 -0.31 -13.29 18.72
N GLU A 61 0.64 -14.16 18.40
CA GLU A 61 0.56 -15.07 17.28
C GLU A 61 0.85 -16.49 17.75
N TYR A 62 0.14 -17.46 17.16
CA TYR A 62 0.51 -18.84 17.27
C TYR A 62 0.52 -19.47 15.86
N LYS A 63 1.46 -20.34 15.59
CA LYS A 63 1.58 -21.00 14.29
C LYS A 63 1.23 -22.49 14.44
N PRO A 64 0.01 -22.91 14.10
CA PRO A 64 -0.33 -24.33 14.04
C PRO A 64 0.54 -25.03 13.02
N PHE A 65 0.88 -26.31 13.27
CA PHE A 65 1.78 -27.06 12.37
C PHE A 65 1.21 -27.24 10.95
N TRP A 66 -0.13 -27.10 10.79
CA TRP A 66 -0.81 -27.23 9.50
C TRP A 66 -0.99 -25.93 8.75
N SER A 67 -0.65 -24.77 9.34
CA SER A 67 -0.85 -23.46 8.71
C SER A 67 0.48 -22.83 8.33
N PRO A 68 0.65 -22.37 7.07
CA PRO A 68 1.81 -21.59 6.67
C PRO A 68 1.81 -20.19 7.27
N VAL A 69 0.63 -19.68 7.65
CA VAL A 69 0.43 -18.32 8.18
C VAL A 69 0.20 -18.39 9.70
N PRO A 70 0.83 -17.53 10.51
CA PRO A 70 0.50 -17.38 11.91
C PRO A 70 -0.97 -17.03 12.11
N CYS A 71 -1.62 -17.68 13.05
CA CYS A 71 -2.97 -17.32 13.48
C CYS A 71 -2.92 -16.17 14.49
N GLN A 72 -3.84 -15.23 14.35
CA GLN A 72 -3.94 -14.05 15.19
C GLN A 72 -5.31 -14.03 15.88
N ASP A 73 -5.37 -13.57 17.13
CA ASP A 73 -6.63 -13.49 17.88
C ASP A 73 -7.53 -12.40 17.31
N LYS A 74 -8.62 -12.81 16.68
CA LYS A 74 -9.60 -11.92 16.03
C LYS A 74 -10.36 -11.03 17.01
N ASN A 75 -10.52 -11.44 18.27
CA ASN A 75 -11.17 -10.61 19.28
C ASN A 75 -10.25 -9.44 19.67
N ILE A 76 -8.94 -9.69 19.78
CA ILE A 76 -7.96 -8.64 20.03
C ILE A 76 -7.97 -7.65 18.87
N ILE A 77 -7.89 -8.14 17.63
CA ILE A 77 -7.94 -7.30 16.42
C ILE A 77 -9.23 -6.46 16.40
N PHE A 78 -10.39 -7.09 16.59
CA PHE A 78 -11.68 -6.41 16.61
C PHE A 78 -11.73 -5.29 17.67
N ASN A 79 -11.27 -5.55 18.89
CA ASN A 79 -11.26 -4.58 19.98
C ASN A 79 -10.37 -3.36 19.66
N HIS A 80 -9.22 -3.56 19.04
CA HIS A 80 -8.34 -2.45 18.64
C HIS A 80 -8.92 -1.63 17.50
N ILE A 81 -9.50 -2.27 16.49
CA ILE A 81 -10.16 -1.57 15.37
C ILE A 81 -11.35 -0.74 15.88
N THR A 82 -12.17 -1.31 16.77
CA THR A 82 -13.30 -0.59 17.38
C THR A 82 -12.85 0.50 18.35
N GLY A 83 -11.67 0.33 18.96
CA GLY A 83 -10.98 1.34 19.76
C GLY A 83 -10.33 2.46 18.93
N GLY A 84 -10.39 2.39 17.59
CA GLY A 84 -9.96 3.45 16.68
C GLY A 84 -8.55 3.29 16.12
N GLU A 85 -7.85 2.18 16.35
CA GLU A 85 -6.55 1.94 15.71
C GLU A 85 -6.71 1.67 14.21
N SER A 86 -5.72 2.08 13.43
CA SER A 86 -5.62 1.73 12.01
C SER A 86 -5.15 0.29 11.85
N PHE A 87 -5.49 -0.31 10.71
CA PHE A 87 -5.12 -1.69 10.43
C PHE A 87 -4.65 -1.88 8.98
N VAL A 88 -3.90 -2.96 8.77
CA VAL A 88 -3.57 -3.50 7.44
C VAL A 88 -4.02 -4.96 7.39
N ILE A 89 -4.61 -5.37 6.28
CA ILE A 89 -4.95 -6.76 5.98
C ILE A 89 -4.14 -7.19 4.75
N THR A 90 -3.29 -8.19 4.89
CA THR A 90 -2.52 -8.76 3.78
C THR A 90 -3.21 -10.00 3.21
N GLY A 91 -3.16 -10.19 1.90
CA GLY A 91 -3.75 -11.32 1.21
C GLY A 91 -5.21 -11.10 0.79
N TYR A 92 -5.65 -9.86 0.65
CA TYR A 92 -7.05 -9.53 0.36
C TYR A 92 -7.46 -9.88 -1.08
N SER A 93 -6.54 -9.97 -2.02
CA SER A 93 -6.85 -10.26 -3.44
C SER A 93 -7.74 -11.49 -3.62
N LYS A 94 -7.59 -12.50 -2.76
CA LYS A 94 -8.34 -13.77 -2.80
C LYS A 94 -9.77 -13.72 -2.20
N ILE A 95 -10.19 -12.58 -1.66
CA ILE A 95 -11.49 -12.46 -0.97
C ILE A 95 -12.65 -12.30 -1.95
N LYS A 96 -12.42 -11.58 -3.04
CA LYS A 96 -13.43 -11.32 -4.08
C LYS A 96 -12.89 -11.63 -5.46
N ARG A 97 -13.77 -12.10 -6.33
CA ARG A 97 -13.42 -12.31 -7.74
C ARG A 97 -12.91 -11.04 -8.41
N LYS A 98 -13.54 -9.89 -8.14
CA LYS A 98 -13.14 -8.59 -8.71
C LYS A 98 -11.73 -8.18 -8.28
N THR A 99 -11.36 -8.41 -7.02
CA THR A 99 -10.00 -8.11 -6.54
C THR A 99 -8.98 -9.05 -7.13
N GLN A 100 -9.31 -10.32 -7.30
CA GLN A 100 -8.45 -11.29 -7.97
C GLN A 100 -8.24 -10.93 -9.45
N ASP A 101 -9.32 -10.58 -10.16
CA ASP A 101 -9.25 -10.19 -11.57
C ASP A 101 -8.42 -8.91 -11.75
N LEU A 102 -8.51 -7.96 -10.83
CA LEU A 102 -7.70 -6.75 -10.81
C LEU A 102 -6.19 -7.07 -10.68
N CYS A 103 -5.82 -7.95 -9.74
CA CYS A 103 -4.43 -8.39 -9.60
C CYS A 103 -3.93 -9.08 -10.87
N ILE A 104 -4.70 -10.02 -11.42
CA ILE A 104 -4.34 -10.73 -12.66
C ILE A 104 -4.13 -9.75 -13.83
N GLU A 105 -4.96 -8.71 -13.94
CA GLU A 105 -4.80 -7.69 -15.00
C GLU A 105 -3.51 -6.90 -14.80
N ILE A 106 -3.17 -6.50 -13.57
CA ILE A 106 -1.93 -5.82 -13.24
C ILE A 106 -0.72 -6.71 -13.53
N GLU A 107 -0.74 -7.94 -13.05
CA GLU A 107 0.34 -8.93 -13.24
C GLU A 107 0.65 -9.15 -14.72
N ARG A 108 -0.39 -9.36 -15.54
CA ARG A 108 -0.23 -9.55 -17.00
C ARG A 108 0.22 -8.30 -17.73
N SER A 109 -0.12 -7.11 -17.22
CA SER A 109 0.19 -5.85 -17.90
C SER A 109 1.59 -5.36 -17.59
N LEU A 110 2.15 -5.73 -16.43
CA LEU A 110 3.41 -5.19 -15.92
C LEU A 110 4.50 -6.24 -15.68
N ASP A 111 4.19 -7.52 -15.89
CA ASP A 111 5.10 -8.64 -15.57
C ASP A 111 5.58 -8.61 -14.11
N VAL A 112 4.64 -8.44 -13.20
CA VAL A 112 4.86 -8.38 -11.76
C VAL A 112 4.03 -9.44 -11.04
N SER A 113 4.36 -9.74 -9.80
CA SER A 113 3.47 -10.40 -8.85
C SER A 113 2.76 -9.32 -8.03
N ALA A 114 1.44 -9.43 -7.90
CA ALA A 114 0.61 -8.46 -7.20
C ALA A 114 -0.28 -9.13 -6.16
N ASP A 115 -0.48 -8.47 -5.03
CA ASP A 115 -1.49 -8.80 -4.02
C ASP A 115 -2.15 -7.52 -3.55
N ILE A 116 -3.24 -7.62 -2.83
CA ILE A 116 -3.92 -6.46 -2.25
C ILE A 116 -3.74 -6.45 -0.74
N HIS A 117 -3.19 -5.34 -0.26
CA HIS A 117 -3.20 -4.98 1.14
C HIS A 117 -4.30 -3.95 1.39
N VAL A 118 -5.19 -4.21 2.34
CA VAL A 118 -6.22 -3.26 2.74
C VAL A 118 -5.69 -2.41 3.88
N TYR A 119 -5.77 -1.10 3.73
CA TYR A 119 -5.48 -0.13 4.79
C TYR A 119 -6.78 0.50 5.24
N GLY A 120 -7.03 0.52 6.55
CA GLY A 120 -8.29 1.06 7.07
C GLY A 120 -8.21 1.63 8.47
N ALA A 121 -9.17 2.50 8.77
CA ALA A 121 -9.49 2.97 10.11
C ALA A 121 -10.95 3.43 10.17
N ARG A 122 -11.61 3.22 11.31
CA ARG A 122 -12.99 3.65 11.54
C ARG A 122 -13.10 5.09 12.04
N THR A 123 -12.00 5.68 12.46
CA THR A 123 -11.93 7.02 13.02
C THR A 123 -10.74 7.76 12.44
N LYS A 124 -10.58 9.03 12.82
CA LYS A 124 -9.35 9.76 12.61
C LYS A 124 -8.22 9.06 13.35
N SER A 125 -7.46 8.27 12.65
CA SER A 125 -6.35 7.51 13.19
C SER A 125 -5.16 7.59 12.26
N PRO A 126 -3.94 7.78 12.77
CA PRO A 126 -2.75 7.90 11.95
C PRO A 126 -2.51 6.64 11.13
N SER A 127 -1.88 6.82 9.99
CA SER A 127 -1.28 5.75 9.20
C SER A 127 0.21 5.62 9.59
N PHE A 128 0.98 4.92 8.78
CA PHE A 128 2.43 4.90 8.91
C PHE A 128 3.00 6.32 8.75
N LYS A 129 4.10 6.58 9.47
CA LYS A 129 4.92 7.77 9.23
C LYS A 129 5.44 7.78 7.80
N THR A 130 6.00 8.90 7.37
CA THR A 130 6.68 8.96 6.07
C THR A 130 7.70 7.84 5.97
N HIS A 131 7.59 7.06 4.92
CA HIS A 131 8.41 5.87 4.65
C HIS A 131 8.56 5.68 3.13
N CYS A 132 9.31 4.68 2.75
CA CYS A 132 9.37 4.20 1.39
C CYS A 132 9.14 2.68 1.35
N ASP A 133 8.62 2.21 0.25
CA ASP A 133 8.47 0.78 -0.03
C ASP A 133 9.52 0.32 -1.04
N HIS A 134 9.87 -0.97 -1.02
CA HIS A 134 10.83 -1.54 -1.96
C HIS A 134 10.35 -1.54 -3.40
N PHE A 135 9.04 -1.65 -3.58
CA PHE A 135 8.37 -1.80 -4.88
C PHE A 135 7.38 -0.69 -5.11
N SER A 136 7.06 -0.45 -6.35
CA SER A 136 5.98 0.47 -6.72
C SER A 136 4.64 -0.03 -6.20
N ASN A 137 3.73 0.90 -5.92
CA ASN A 137 2.41 0.63 -5.38
C ASN A 137 1.32 1.34 -6.17
N PHE A 138 0.20 0.66 -6.40
CA PHE A 138 -1.06 1.30 -6.76
C PHE A 138 -1.92 1.45 -5.53
N ILE A 139 -2.26 2.68 -5.17
CA ILE A 139 -3.19 2.98 -4.10
C ILE A 139 -4.54 3.31 -4.71
N ILE A 140 -5.59 2.57 -4.33
CA ILE A 140 -6.97 2.82 -4.76
C ILE A 140 -7.81 3.14 -3.55
N GLN A 141 -8.38 4.33 -3.50
CA GLN A 141 -9.28 4.74 -2.42
C GLN A 141 -10.65 4.11 -2.63
N CYS A 142 -11.22 3.49 -1.58
CA CYS A 142 -12.51 2.80 -1.69
C CYS A 142 -13.60 3.41 -0.81
N VAL A 143 -13.27 3.86 0.39
CA VAL A 143 -14.20 4.51 1.34
C VAL A 143 -13.51 5.68 2.00
N GLY A 144 -14.22 6.80 2.15
CA GLY A 144 -13.68 8.04 2.73
C GLY A 144 -12.65 8.72 1.85
N GLU A 145 -12.10 9.82 2.33
CA GLU A 145 -11.07 10.58 1.63
C GLU A 145 -9.75 10.46 2.40
N THR A 146 -8.63 10.46 1.68
CA THR A 146 -7.31 10.39 2.32
C THR A 146 -6.35 11.35 1.67
N PRO A 147 -5.86 12.37 2.38
CA PRO A 147 -4.75 13.19 1.93
C PRO A 147 -3.47 12.37 1.83
N TRP A 148 -2.73 12.57 0.76
CA TRP A 148 -1.45 11.92 0.49
C TRP A 148 -0.39 12.92 0.10
N LYS A 149 0.85 12.59 0.43
CA LYS A 149 2.04 13.31 -0.02
C LYS A 149 3.07 12.29 -0.49
N VAL A 150 3.61 12.51 -1.68
CA VAL A 150 4.68 11.72 -2.28
C VAL A 150 5.83 12.65 -2.64
N TYR A 151 7.05 12.22 -2.39
CA TYR A 151 8.26 13.00 -2.61
C TYR A 151 9.05 12.48 -3.80
N LYS A 152 9.77 13.36 -4.49
CA LYS A 152 10.71 13.01 -5.56
C LYS A 152 11.91 12.22 -5.03
N ASN A 153 12.19 12.40 -3.74
CA ASN A 153 13.29 11.73 -3.07
C ASN A 153 13.01 10.23 -2.98
N LYS A 154 13.99 9.42 -3.37
CA LYS A 154 13.94 7.97 -3.32
C LYS A 154 15.03 7.43 -2.41
N GLN A 155 14.75 6.31 -1.75
CA GLN A 155 15.76 5.57 -1.00
C GLN A 155 16.75 4.93 -1.98
N THR A 156 18.04 5.11 -1.73
CA THR A 156 19.11 4.62 -2.60
C THR A 156 19.47 3.15 -2.37
N SER A 157 19.16 2.59 -1.20
CA SER A 157 19.44 1.19 -0.91
C SER A 157 18.56 0.26 -1.74
N LEU A 158 19.18 -0.67 -2.47
CA LEU A 158 18.51 -1.70 -3.25
C LEU A 158 18.04 -2.87 -2.37
N LEU A 159 18.69 -3.10 -1.23
CA LEU A 159 18.46 -4.29 -0.43
C LEU A 159 17.41 -4.11 0.65
N ARG A 160 17.18 -2.90 1.11
CA ARG A 160 16.11 -2.58 2.07
C ARG A 160 15.83 -1.08 2.12
N CYS A 161 14.59 -0.74 2.36
CA CYS A 161 14.21 0.60 2.75
C CYS A 161 14.60 0.82 4.22
N ASN A 162 15.37 1.86 4.49
CA ASN A 162 15.78 2.18 5.86
C ASN A 162 14.83 3.23 6.44
N ASN A 163 13.66 2.77 6.89
CA ASN A 163 12.63 3.63 7.45
C ASN A 163 12.89 4.00 8.93
N ASP A 164 13.97 3.46 9.53
CA ASP A 164 14.33 3.75 10.92
C ASP A 164 15.16 5.02 11.08
N LYS A 165 15.76 5.51 9.98
CA LYS A 165 16.52 6.77 10.02
C LYS A 165 15.59 7.97 10.06
N PRO A 166 15.90 9.01 10.82
CA PRO A 166 15.18 10.28 10.76
C PRO A 166 15.18 10.86 9.35
N ILE A 167 14.03 11.30 8.89
CA ILE A 167 13.89 11.97 7.60
C ILE A 167 14.20 13.45 7.78
N ASN A 168 15.14 13.96 6.99
CA ASN A 168 15.39 15.39 6.91
C ASN A 168 14.39 16.03 5.92
N TYR A 169 13.31 16.59 6.44
CA TYR A 169 12.25 17.19 5.62
C TYR A 169 12.70 18.45 4.88
N ASP A 170 13.79 19.12 5.31
CA ASP A 170 14.28 20.35 4.66
C ASP A 170 14.81 20.12 3.24
N ILE A 171 15.21 18.87 2.95
CA ILE A 171 15.72 18.47 1.64
C ILE A 171 14.68 17.67 0.81
N MET A 172 13.49 17.47 1.34
CA MET A 172 12.44 16.70 0.68
C MET A 172 11.67 17.57 -0.31
N GLU A 173 11.66 17.16 -1.56
CA GLU A 173 10.91 17.83 -2.63
C GLU A 173 9.60 17.07 -2.89
N VAL A 174 8.46 17.75 -2.76
CA VAL A 174 7.15 17.16 -3.04
C VAL A 174 7.00 16.94 -4.55
N ASP A 175 6.70 15.71 -4.95
CA ASP A 175 6.36 15.35 -6.32
C ASP A 175 4.85 15.46 -6.56
N TRP A 176 4.06 14.97 -5.60
CA TRP A 176 2.61 15.04 -5.64
C TRP A 176 2.01 15.20 -4.24
N GLU A 177 1.02 16.04 -4.13
CA GLU A 177 0.21 16.22 -2.92
C GLU A 177 -1.24 16.42 -3.31
N GLY A 178 -2.14 15.68 -2.67
CA GLY A 178 -3.57 15.76 -2.97
C GLY A 178 -4.40 14.87 -2.07
N ILE A 179 -5.71 14.86 -2.32
CA ILE A 179 -6.68 14.05 -1.60
C ILE A 179 -7.21 12.98 -2.55
N LEU A 180 -7.06 11.72 -2.16
CA LEU A 180 -7.69 10.61 -2.87
C LEU A 180 -9.14 10.47 -2.41
N LYS A 181 -10.05 10.44 -3.37
CA LYS A 181 -11.50 10.21 -3.19
C LYS A 181 -11.87 8.79 -3.61
N PRO A 182 -13.01 8.25 -3.15
CA PRO A 182 -13.45 6.91 -3.55
C PRO A 182 -13.47 6.76 -5.08
N GLY A 183 -12.74 5.75 -5.57
CA GLY A 183 -12.55 5.48 -6.98
C GLY A 183 -11.22 5.98 -7.56
N ASP A 184 -10.51 6.89 -6.88
CA ASP A 184 -9.24 7.42 -7.35
C ASP A 184 -8.12 6.40 -7.21
N LEU A 185 -7.15 6.48 -8.14
CA LEU A 185 -5.91 5.71 -8.13
C LEU A 185 -4.71 6.65 -8.07
N LEU A 186 -3.76 6.31 -7.21
CA LEU A 186 -2.43 6.91 -7.12
C LEU A 186 -1.38 5.83 -7.34
N TYR A 187 -0.52 5.99 -8.35
CA TYR A 187 0.69 5.20 -8.50
C TYR A 187 1.85 5.88 -7.80
N ILE A 188 2.51 5.14 -6.94
CA ILE A 188 3.71 5.58 -6.22
C ILE A 188 4.89 4.76 -6.74
N PRO A 189 5.93 5.40 -7.31
CA PRO A 189 7.12 4.70 -7.78
C PRO A 189 7.85 3.95 -6.66
N ASP A 190 8.63 2.94 -7.03
CA ASP A 190 9.47 2.20 -6.10
C ASP A 190 10.37 3.14 -5.29
N ARG A 191 10.53 2.84 -4.01
CA ARG A 191 11.41 3.56 -3.06
C ARG A 191 11.15 5.06 -2.90
N ALA A 192 10.11 5.63 -3.52
CA ALA A 192 9.71 6.99 -3.29
C ALA A 192 9.17 7.18 -1.86
N TYR A 193 9.67 8.20 -1.16
CA TYR A 193 9.13 8.53 0.15
C TYR A 193 7.69 9.03 0.03
N HIS A 194 6.83 8.55 0.89
CA HIS A 194 5.42 8.91 0.89
C HIS A 194 4.78 8.80 2.27
N CYS A 195 3.64 9.45 2.46
CA CYS A 195 2.79 9.29 3.62
C CYS A 195 1.33 9.55 3.29
N ALA A 196 0.45 8.81 3.96
CA ALA A 196 -0.96 9.13 4.07
C ALA A 196 -1.19 9.96 5.33
N LEU A 197 -2.02 11.00 5.24
CA LEU A 197 -2.36 11.92 6.32
C LEU A 197 -3.86 11.87 6.61
N PRO A 198 -4.40 10.71 6.97
CA PRO A 198 -5.83 10.52 7.10
C PRO A 198 -6.41 11.29 8.28
N ASP A 199 -7.60 11.84 8.10
CA ASP A 199 -8.32 12.60 9.11
C ASP A 199 -9.74 12.10 9.37
N GLU A 200 -10.18 11.06 8.65
CA GLU A 200 -11.51 10.46 8.79
C GLU A 200 -11.51 8.94 8.63
N THR A 201 -12.70 8.34 8.69
CA THR A 201 -12.91 6.92 8.40
C THR A 201 -12.55 6.60 6.94
N ARG A 202 -11.82 5.53 6.71
CA ARG A 202 -11.30 5.19 5.38
C ARG A 202 -11.09 3.72 5.15
N LEU A 203 -11.12 3.32 3.88
CA LEU A 203 -10.59 2.07 3.36
C LEU A 203 -9.89 2.32 2.03
N SER A 204 -8.67 1.84 1.90
CA SER A 204 -7.88 1.88 0.67
C SER A 204 -7.32 0.51 0.36
N MET A 205 -7.16 0.19 -0.91
CA MET A 205 -6.36 -0.94 -1.38
C MET A 205 -4.99 -0.42 -1.77
N SER A 206 -3.92 -1.05 -1.29
CA SER A 206 -2.55 -0.89 -1.76
C SER A 206 -2.15 -2.17 -2.49
N ILE A 207 -1.63 -2.02 -3.69
CA ILE A 207 -1.27 -3.14 -4.56
C ILE A 207 0.22 -3.02 -4.88
N PRO A 208 1.09 -3.63 -4.06
CA PRO A 208 2.52 -3.69 -4.35
C PRO A 208 2.78 -4.51 -5.61
N CYS A 209 3.65 -4.00 -6.47
CA CYS A 209 4.02 -4.62 -7.73
C CYS A 209 5.45 -5.16 -7.61
N VAL A 210 5.58 -6.46 -7.32
CA VAL A 210 6.86 -7.13 -7.16
C VAL A 210 7.31 -7.68 -8.52
N PRO A 211 8.43 -7.23 -9.11
CA PRO A 211 8.91 -7.74 -10.38
C PRO A 211 9.12 -9.26 -10.34
N THR A 212 8.63 -10.00 -11.33
CA THR A 212 8.77 -11.46 -11.41
C THR A 212 10.21 -11.88 -11.71
N VAL A 213 10.95 -11.01 -12.42
CA VAL A 213 12.37 -11.16 -12.69
C VAL A 213 13.07 -9.90 -12.18
N LEU A 214 14.03 -10.08 -11.28
CA LEU A 214 14.94 -9.02 -10.89
C LEU A 214 15.88 -8.75 -12.08
N ASN A 215 15.47 -7.85 -12.97
CA ASN A 215 16.32 -7.42 -14.07
C ASN A 215 17.35 -6.41 -13.53
N PRO A 216 18.67 -6.69 -13.61
CA PRO A 216 19.71 -5.76 -13.17
C PRO A 216 19.62 -4.37 -13.85
N GLU A 217 19.07 -4.28 -15.07
CA GLU A 217 18.86 -3.03 -15.77
C GLU A 217 17.84 -2.11 -15.08
N PHE A 218 16.87 -2.67 -14.34
CA PHE A 218 15.96 -1.90 -13.48
C PHE A 218 16.67 -1.13 -12.37
N TYR A 219 17.85 -1.59 -12.00
CA TYR A 219 18.66 -1.03 -10.94
C TYR A 219 19.87 -0.30 -11.49
N ASP A 220 19.81 0.18 -12.74
CA ASP A 220 20.91 0.96 -13.31
C ASP A 220 21.11 2.25 -12.50
N ARG A 221 22.20 2.27 -11.74
CA ARG A 221 22.59 3.35 -10.85
C ARG A 221 22.68 4.72 -11.54
N ARG A 222 22.78 4.77 -12.87
CA ARG A 222 22.88 5.99 -13.64
C ARG A 222 21.62 6.83 -13.61
N ASN A 223 20.47 6.21 -13.33
CA ASN A 223 19.17 6.88 -13.27
C ASN A 223 18.81 7.38 -11.87
N TYR A 224 19.57 6.98 -10.85
CA TYR A 224 19.36 7.46 -9.50
C TYR A 224 20.33 8.60 -9.23
N LYS A 225 19.86 9.84 -9.14
CA LYS A 225 20.63 10.94 -8.57
C LYS A 225 20.95 10.54 -7.14
N ILE A 226 22.18 10.06 -6.92
CA ILE A 226 22.70 9.71 -5.61
C ILE A 226 22.72 11.01 -4.80
N GLN A 227 21.78 11.15 -3.88
CA GLN A 227 21.99 12.05 -2.76
C GLN A 227 22.98 11.30 -1.85
N THR A 228 24.24 11.70 -1.92
CA THR A 228 25.26 11.23 -0.98
C THR A 228 24.82 11.65 0.39
N ASP A 229 24.52 10.66 1.24
CA ASP A 229 24.43 10.85 2.68
C ASP A 229 25.82 11.32 3.17
N ASN A 230 25.96 12.61 3.44
CA ASN A 230 27.03 13.17 4.25
C ASN A 230 26.58 13.20 5.70
#